data_8ac66f0368b57f41ce70f7136ecb7c43
#
_entry.id   8ac66f0368b57f41ce70f7136ecb7c43
#
_cell.length_a   1.000
_cell.length_b   1.000
_cell.length_c   1.000
_cell.angle_alpha   90.00
_cell.angle_beta   90.00
_cell.angle_gamma   90.00
#
_symmetry.space_group_name_H-M   'P 1'
#
loop_
_entity.id
_entity.type
_entity.pdbx_description
1 polymer ?
#
loop_
_entity_poly.entity_id
_entity_poly.type
_entity_poly.pdbx_seq_one_letter_code
_entity_poly.pdbx_strand_id
1 'polypeptide(L)'
;MNEMRFKEPVFALMGAAGYIAPRHLEAIKNNQGVLLAAMDPNDSVGILDRYFPEAKFFTSFERFERFVFKQKDTDTSIDIVSICSPNYLHDTHCRFALMNRAHVICEKPLVLRPSNLQSLREAEIESGKRIFCILQLRHHAKIKELKASIGNDTSQRHQVSLDYITSRGPWYDISWKGDEEKSGGILFNIGIHFFDMLIHIFGPVIDVALDALDSHSAAGKLRFENADVSWRLSTDKNDLPAGCDKPTFREIKINDESLEFSDGFTDLHSESYRAILAGEGYGLDDVAPSLDLVTQLRALGASQNG
;
A
#
# COMPACT_ATOMS: atom_id res chain seq x y z
N MET A 1 0.33 9.27 23.73
CA MET A 1 0.99 9.03 22.44
C MET A 1 2.39 9.60 22.52
N ASN A 2 3.44 8.77 22.49
CA ASN A 2 4.81 9.30 22.43
C ASN A 2 5.03 9.84 21.02
N GLU A 3 5.26 11.16 20.92
CA GLU A 3 5.71 11.81 19.69
C GLU A 3 7.00 11.12 19.23
N MET A 4 7.01 10.58 18.02
CA MET A 4 8.26 10.13 17.38
C MET A 4 9.03 11.40 16.99
N ARG A 5 9.93 11.85 17.84
CA ARG A 5 10.81 13.00 17.56
C ARG A 5 12.17 12.48 17.07
N PHE A 6 12.29 12.33 15.77
CA PHE A 6 13.59 12.10 15.14
C PHE A 6 14.19 13.46 14.72
N LYS A 7 15.46 13.67 15.01
CA LYS A 7 16.17 14.87 14.54
C LYS A 7 16.58 14.69 13.08
N GLU A 8 17.07 13.50 12.73
CA GLU A 8 17.40 13.03 11.38
C GLU A 8 17.12 11.51 11.37
N PRO A 9 15.93 11.05 10.93
CA PRO A 9 15.59 9.65 11.03
C PRO A 9 16.49 8.78 10.14
N VAL A 10 17.01 7.70 10.70
CA VAL A 10 17.89 6.74 10.01
C VAL A 10 17.05 5.60 9.47
N PHE A 11 17.12 5.39 8.16
CA PHE A 11 16.35 4.39 7.45
C PHE A 11 17.20 3.21 6.96
N ALA A 12 16.53 2.06 6.86
CA ALA A 12 16.92 0.99 5.94
C ALA A 12 15.77 0.72 4.96
N LEU A 13 16.08 0.23 3.75
CA LEU A 13 15.10 -0.05 2.70
C LEU A 13 15.23 -1.50 2.22
N MET A 14 14.09 -2.21 2.16
CA MET A 14 13.98 -3.56 1.62
C MET A 14 13.14 -3.56 0.35
N GLY A 15 13.67 -4.12 -0.74
CA GLY A 15 13.05 -4.09 -2.07
C GLY A 15 13.56 -2.95 -2.96
N ALA A 16 14.86 -2.62 -2.85
CA ALA A 16 15.49 -1.45 -3.46
C ALA A 16 15.47 -1.44 -5.01
N ALA A 17 15.39 -2.60 -5.67
CA ALA A 17 15.26 -2.73 -7.12
C ALA A 17 13.80 -2.73 -7.62
N GLY A 18 12.83 -2.66 -6.69
CA GLY A 18 11.40 -2.65 -7.03
C GLY A 18 10.95 -1.37 -7.73
N TYR A 19 9.89 -1.50 -8.55
CA TYR A 19 9.29 -0.37 -9.28
C TYR A 19 8.91 0.82 -8.38
N ILE A 20 8.48 0.56 -7.14
CA ILE A 20 8.04 1.59 -6.20
C ILE A 20 9.19 2.16 -5.35
N ALA A 21 10.34 1.49 -5.30
CA ALA A 21 11.49 1.92 -4.49
C ALA A 21 11.92 3.39 -4.71
N PRO A 22 11.93 3.94 -5.96
CA PRO A 22 12.25 5.34 -6.17
C PRO A 22 11.36 6.32 -5.40
N ARG A 23 10.07 5.97 -5.20
CA ARG A 23 9.13 6.80 -4.42
C ARG A 23 9.48 6.81 -2.93
N HIS A 24 9.92 5.68 -2.40
CA HIS A 24 10.39 5.60 -1.01
C HIS A 24 11.70 6.36 -0.82
N LEU A 25 12.66 6.21 -1.75
CA LEU A 25 13.94 6.95 -1.71
C LEU A 25 13.70 8.46 -1.73
N GLU A 26 12.84 8.92 -2.63
CA GLU A 26 12.44 10.33 -2.72
C GLU A 26 11.76 10.81 -1.43
N ALA A 27 10.83 10.00 -0.89
CA ALA A 27 10.12 10.33 0.35
C ALA A 27 11.07 10.43 1.56
N ILE A 28 12.03 9.51 1.70
CA ILE A 28 13.08 9.57 2.73
C ILE A 28 13.85 10.88 2.60
N LYS A 29 14.32 11.20 1.38
CA LYS A 29 15.11 12.41 1.11
C LYS A 29 14.34 13.69 1.36
N ASN A 30 13.07 13.76 0.91
CA ASN A 30 12.21 14.93 1.08
C ASN A 30 11.86 15.19 2.55
N ASN A 31 11.90 14.17 3.38
CA ASN A 31 11.67 14.26 4.83
C ASN A 31 12.98 14.27 5.66
N GLN A 32 14.11 14.64 5.03
CA GLN A 32 15.42 14.82 5.69
C GLN A 32 15.92 13.53 6.39
N GLY A 33 15.50 12.37 5.92
CA GLY A 33 15.97 11.08 6.42
C GLY A 33 17.31 10.68 5.78
N VAL A 34 18.07 9.85 6.50
CA VAL A 34 19.31 9.24 6.04
C VAL A 34 19.06 7.76 5.74
N LEU A 35 19.40 7.31 4.54
CA LEU A 35 19.37 5.89 4.21
C LEU A 35 20.73 5.26 4.54
N LEU A 36 20.78 4.44 5.59
CA LEU A 36 22.00 3.77 6.02
C LEU A 36 22.28 2.50 5.20
N ALA A 37 21.22 1.75 4.87
CA ALA A 37 21.35 0.48 4.15
C ALA A 37 20.15 0.20 3.26
N ALA A 38 20.37 -0.51 2.15
CA ALA A 38 19.34 -1.02 1.27
C ALA A 38 19.60 -2.49 0.93
N MET A 39 18.53 -3.25 0.69
CA MET A 39 18.57 -4.66 0.33
C MET A 39 17.64 -4.97 -0.81
N ASP A 40 18.16 -5.72 -1.79
CA ASP A 40 17.38 -6.40 -2.82
C ASP A 40 18.19 -7.56 -3.37
N PRO A 41 17.61 -8.74 -3.62
CA PRO A 41 18.31 -9.84 -4.30
C PRO A 41 18.79 -9.48 -5.70
N ASN A 42 18.14 -8.53 -6.36
CA ASN A 42 18.52 -8.00 -7.65
C ASN A 42 19.46 -6.79 -7.47
N ASP A 43 20.55 -6.75 -8.21
CA ASP A 43 21.58 -5.71 -8.14
C ASP A 43 21.34 -4.50 -9.07
N SER A 44 20.21 -4.47 -9.77
CA SER A 44 19.80 -3.33 -10.61
C SER A 44 19.33 -2.14 -9.77
N VAL A 45 20.22 -1.59 -8.94
CA VAL A 45 19.90 -0.56 -7.92
C VAL A 45 20.64 0.76 -8.14
N GLY A 46 21.08 1.07 -9.37
CA GLY A 46 21.75 2.34 -9.70
C GLY A 46 20.94 3.59 -9.31
N ILE A 47 19.65 3.44 -9.02
CA ILE A 47 18.82 4.50 -8.47
C ILE A 47 19.32 5.02 -7.11
N LEU A 48 20.04 4.20 -6.33
CA LEU A 48 20.62 4.62 -5.06
C LEU A 48 21.62 5.76 -5.22
N ASP A 49 22.41 5.77 -6.30
CA ASP A 49 23.39 6.81 -6.57
C ASP A 49 22.75 8.20 -6.70
N ARG A 50 21.50 8.24 -7.17
CA ARG A 50 20.74 9.50 -7.32
C ARG A 50 20.28 10.08 -5.98
N TYR A 51 19.94 9.23 -5.02
CA TYR A 51 19.33 9.66 -3.77
C TYR A 51 20.25 9.53 -2.57
N PHE A 52 20.95 8.40 -2.44
CA PHE A 52 21.76 8.02 -1.28
C PHE A 52 23.00 7.22 -1.71
N PRO A 53 23.98 7.83 -2.36
CA PRO A 53 25.18 7.14 -2.89
C PRO A 53 26.03 6.47 -1.80
N GLU A 54 25.93 6.94 -0.55
CA GLU A 54 26.68 6.40 0.58
C GLU A 54 25.96 5.23 1.28
N ALA A 55 24.71 4.91 0.86
CA ALA A 55 23.96 3.80 1.47
C ALA A 55 24.63 2.46 1.17
N LYS A 56 24.79 1.61 2.20
CA LYS A 56 25.30 0.25 2.03
C LYS A 56 24.27 -0.62 1.34
N PHE A 57 24.65 -1.29 0.27
CA PHE A 57 23.78 -2.18 -0.46
C PHE A 57 24.10 -3.65 -0.23
N PHE A 58 23.05 -4.47 -0.09
CA PHE A 58 23.14 -5.91 0.16
C PHE A 58 22.26 -6.68 -0.83
N THR A 59 22.81 -7.72 -1.44
CA THR A 59 22.06 -8.64 -2.31
C THR A 59 21.57 -9.88 -1.55
N SER A 60 22.01 -10.09 -0.31
CA SER A 60 21.57 -11.21 0.51
C SER A 60 20.97 -10.73 1.83
N PHE A 61 19.83 -11.35 2.18
CA PHE A 61 19.09 -10.99 3.40
C PHE A 61 19.91 -11.25 4.66
N GLU A 62 20.63 -12.35 4.75
CA GLU A 62 21.43 -12.71 5.93
C GLU A 62 22.60 -11.73 6.18
N ARG A 63 23.17 -11.14 5.13
CA ARG A 63 24.19 -10.08 5.28
C ARG A 63 23.56 -8.76 5.72
N PHE A 64 22.41 -8.42 5.16
CA PHE A 64 21.65 -7.24 5.54
C PHE A 64 21.18 -7.35 6.99
N GLU A 65 20.59 -8.48 7.37
CA GLU A 65 20.13 -8.77 8.72
C GLU A 65 21.29 -8.63 9.74
N ARG A 66 22.42 -9.27 9.46
CA ARG A 66 23.62 -9.15 10.32
C ARG A 66 24.12 -7.71 10.43
N PHE A 67 24.04 -6.95 9.36
CA PHE A 67 24.40 -5.54 9.39
C PHE A 67 23.45 -4.75 10.28
N VAL A 68 22.14 -4.86 10.07
CA VAL A 68 21.09 -4.18 10.86
C VAL A 68 21.21 -4.55 12.34
N PHE A 69 21.38 -5.84 12.64
CA PHE A 69 21.57 -6.31 14.02
C PHE A 69 22.79 -5.68 14.70
N LYS A 70 23.90 -5.49 13.97
CA LYS A 70 25.10 -4.84 14.52
C LYS A 70 24.93 -3.35 14.76
N GLN A 71 23.99 -2.69 14.05
CA GLN A 71 23.66 -1.28 14.28
C GLN A 71 22.73 -1.08 15.49
N LYS A 72 22.03 -2.13 15.90
CA LYS A 72 21.13 -2.10 17.03
C LYS A 72 21.88 -1.64 18.29
N ASP A 73 21.30 -0.71 19.01
CA ASP A 73 21.87 -0.14 20.23
C ASP A 73 23.19 0.66 20.03
N THR A 74 23.45 1.15 18.80
CA THR A 74 24.54 2.09 18.48
C THR A 74 24.00 3.49 18.16
N ASP A 75 24.88 4.47 18.07
CA ASP A 75 24.52 5.84 17.65
C ASP A 75 24.02 5.92 16.19
N THR A 76 24.24 4.85 15.41
CA THR A 76 23.80 4.69 14.03
C THR A 76 22.69 3.63 13.91
N SER A 77 21.91 3.43 14.98
CA SER A 77 20.78 2.52 14.96
C SER A 77 19.75 2.93 13.90
N ILE A 78 19.13 1.93 13.26
CA ILE A 78 18.08 2.16 12.30
C ILE A 78 16.77 2.47 13.05
N ASP A 79 16.21 3.64 12.80
CA ASP A 79 14.95 4.06 13.39
C ASP A 79 13.75 3.43 12.69
N ILE A 80 13.83 3.34 11.35
CA ILE A 80 12.71 2.93 10.50
C ILE A 80 13.21 2.01 9.37
N VAL A 81 12.51 0.90 9.16
CA VAL A 81 12.69 0.05 7.97
C VAL A 81 11.54 0.32 7.01
N SER A 82 11.87 0.81 5.81
CA SER A 82 10.94 0.95 4.71
C SER A 82 10.88 -0.33 3.90
N ILE A 83 9.68 -0.88 3.69
CA ILE A 83 9.45 -2.16 3.03
C ILE A 83 8.65 -1.94 1.76
N CYS A 84 9.28 -2.19 0.62
CA CYS A 84 8.70 -2.15 -0.72
C CYS A 84 9.06 -3.41 -1.54
N SER A 85 9.30 -4.49 -0.84
CA SER A 85 9.51 -5.84 -1.37
C SER A 85 8.20 -6.43 -1.93
N PRO A 86 8.23 -7.61 -2.57
CA PRO A 86 7.01 -8.31 -2.98
C PRO A 86 6.04 -8.58 -1.82
N ASN A 87 4.73 -8.51 -2.10
CA ASN A 87 3.65 -8.54 -1.10
C ASN A 87 3.77 -9.69 -0.07
N TYR A 88 4.12 -10.90 -0.53
CA TYR A 88 4.24 -12.09 0.33
C TYR A 88 5.37 -12.02 1.36
N LEU A 89 6.31 -11.08 1.19
CA LEU A 89 7.44 -10.88 2.10
C LEU A 89 7.17 -9.81 3.17
N HIS A 90 6.11 -8.99 3.00
CA HIS A 90 5.85 -7.85 3.88
C HIS A 90 5.76 -8.26 5.35
N ASP A 91 4.98 -9.30 5.66
CA ASP A 91 4.82 -9.80 7.02
C ASP A 91 6.16 -10.17 7.68
N THR A 92 6.98 -10.97 6.97
CA THR A 92 8.29 -11.38 7.48
C THR A 92 9.23 -10.20 7.66
N HIS A 93 9.24 -9.27 6.72
CA HIS A 93 10.09 -8.08 6.79
C HIS A 93 9.63 -7.10 7.88
N CYS A 94 8.32 -6.97 8.12
CA CYS A 94 7.80 -6.20 9.25
C CYS A 94 8.28 -6.78 10.59
N ARG A 95 8.15 -8.09 10.79
CA ARG A 95 8.64 -8.74 12.01
C ARG A 95 10.15 -8.57 12.19
N PHE A 96 10.92 -8.75 11.11
CA PHE A 96 12.36 -8.50 11.13
C PHE A 96 12.69 -7.09 11.64
N ALA A 97 12.02 -6.06 11.15
CA ALA A 97 12.25 -4.68 11.57
C ALA A 97 11.92 -4.48 13.06
N LEU A 98 10.76 -4.97 13.51
CA LEU A 98 10.33 -4.87 14.91
C LEU A 98 11.30 -5.57 15.86
N MET A 99 11.78 -6.78 15.51
CA MET A 99 12.79 -7.52 16.29
C MET A 99 14.12 -6.77 16.40
N ASN A 100 14.44 -5.94 15.42
CA ASN A 100 15.62 -5.06 15.43
C ASN A 100 15.33 -3.67 16.02
N ARG A 101 14.20 -3.50 16.73
CA ARG A 101 13.78 -2.27 17.41
C ARG A 101 13.60 -1.06 16.47
N ALA A 102 13.29 -1.31 15.19
CA ALA A 102 12.96 -0.29 14.23
C ALA A 102 11.44 -0.19 14.04
N HIS A 103 10.94 1.01 13.80
CA HIS A 103 9.60 1.21 13.26
C HIS A 103 9.52 0.72 11.82
N VAL A 104 8.32 0.55 11.31
CA VAL A 104 8.08 0.03 9.95
C VAL A 104 7.26 1.01 9.15
N ILE A 105 7.68 1.26 7.91
CA ILE A 105 6.84 1.81 6.84
C ILE A 105 6.73 0.76 5.76
N CYS A 106 5.55 0.21 5.55
CA CYS A 106 5.33 -0.89 4.61
C CYS A 106 4.37 -0.50 3.49
N GLU A 107 4.68 -0.95 2.28
CA GLU A 107 3.75 -0.88 1.16
C GLU A 107 2.49 -1.71 1.40
N LYS A 108 1.45 -1.34 0.68
CA LYS A 108 0.22 -2.13 0.65
C LYS A 108 0.32 -3.30 -0.37
N PRO A 109 -0.41 -4.40 -0.19
CA PRO A 109 -1.12 -4.79 1.02
C PRO A 109 -0.14 -5.10 2.14
N LEU A 110 -0.47 -4.71 3.36
CA LEU A 110 0.44 -4.95 4.49
C LEU A 110 0.67 -6.45 4.72
N VAL A 111 -0.37 -7.26 4.56
CA VAL A 111 -0.33 -8.72 4.62
C VAL A 111 -1.30 -9.31 3.60
N LEU A 112 -1.12 -10.60 3.26
CA LEU A 112 -2.01 -11.35 2.38
C LEU A 112 -3.03 -12.24 3.13
N ARG A 113 -2.87 -12.37 4.44
CA ARG A 113 -3.75 -13.18 5.30
C ARG A 113 -4.09 -12.40 6.57
N PRO A 114 -5.38 -12.30 6.96
CA PRO A 114 -5.78 -11.59 8.17
C PRO A 114 -5.10 -12.11 9.46
N SER A 115 -4.83 -13.42 9.53
CA SER A 115 -4.09 -14.01 10.67
C SER A 115 -2.71 -13.39 10.89
N ASN A 116 -2.04 -12.98 9.80
CA ASN A 116 -0.73 -12.33 9.89
C ASN A 116 -0.84 -10.92 10.49
N LEU A 117 -1.97 -10.23 10.27
CA LEU A 117 -2.20 -8.91 10.87
C LEU A 117 -2.25 -9.01 12.40
N GLN A 118 -2.88 -10.06 12.93
CA GLN A 118 -2.93 -10.30 14.36
C GLN A 118 -1.51 -10.58 14.92
N SER A 119 -0.72 -11.40 14.23
CA SER A 119 0.66 -11.67 14.63
C SER A 119 1.56 -10.42 14.59
N LEU A 120 1.33 -9.52 13.63
CA LEU A 120 2.03 -8.22 13.58
C LEU A 120 1.61 -7.31 14.73
N ARG A 121 0.36 -7.35 15.16
CA ARG A 121 -0.14 -6.60 16.32
C ARG A 121 0.54 -7.05 17.62
N GLU A 122 0.71 -8.34 17.79
CA GLU A 122 1.45 -8.91 18.92
C GLU A 122 2.92 -8.49 18.89
N ALA A 123 3.55 -8.52 17.72
CA ALA A 123 4.93 -8.07 17.54
C ALA A 123 5.14 -6.56 17.79
N GLU A 124 4.16 -5.71 17.45
CA GLU A 124 4.17 -4.28 17.83
C GLU A 124 4.20 -4.10 19.35
N ILE A 125 3.34 -4.84 20.05
CA ILE A 125 3.24 -4.77 21.51
C ILE A 125 4.56 -5.22 22.16
N GLU A 126 5.13 -6.34 21.69
CA GLU A 126 6.36 -6.91 22.21
C GLU A 126 7.57 -6.00 21.99
N SER A 127 7.68 -5.42 20.78
CA SER A 127 8.82 -4.57 20.41
C SER A 127 8.73 -3.15 20.96
N GLY A 128 7.51 -2.67 21.26
CA GLY A 128 7.22 -1.26 21.56
C GLY A 128 7.40 -0.35 20.35
N LYS A 129 7.48 -0.92 19.14
CA LYS A 129 7.60 -0.19 17.86
C LYS A 129 6.29 -0.24 17.09
N ARG A 130 6.16 0.59 16.06
CA ARG A 130 4.93 0.74 15.28
C ARG A 130 5.13 0.33 13.83
N ILE A 131 4.10 -0.24 13.23
CA ILE A 131 3.98 -0.48 11.80
C ILE A 131 3.02 0.56 11.21
N PHE A 132 3.46 1.20 10.13
CA PHE A 132 2.66 2.10 9.32
C PHE A 132 2.56 1.55 7.90
N CYS A 133 1.37 1.62 7.32
CA CYS A 133 1.13 1.21 5.96
C CYS A 133 0.98 2.44 5.04
N ILE A 134 1.50 2.34 3.83
CA ILE A 134 1.32 3.37 2.80
C ILE A 134 -0.11 3.29 2.24
N LEU A 135 -1.01 4.05 2.83
CA LEU A 135 -2.39 4.27 2.36
C LEU A 135 -2.46 5.63 1.64
N GLN A 136 -1.67 5.75 0.60
CA GLN A 136 -1.36 7.03 -0.05
C GLN A 136 -2.57 7.79 -0.58
N LEU A 137 -3.64 7.11 -1.04
CA LEU A 137 -4.83 7.78 -1.56
C LEU A 137 -5.53 8.62 -0.50
N ARG A 138 -5.41 8.28 0.78
CA ARG A 138 -5.95 9.07 1.89
C ARG A 138 -5.30 10.46 2.00
N HIS A 139 -4.10 10.65 1.45
CA HIS A 139 -3.40 11.94 1.43
C HIS A 139 -3.72 12.79 0.22
N HIS A 140 -4.37 12.22 -0.80
CA HIS A 140 -4.72 12.96 -2.02
C HIS A 140 -5.71 14.10 -1.73
N ALA A 141 -5.41 15.32 -2.21
CA ALA A 141 -6.20 16.53 -1.90
C ALA A 141 -7.69 16.37 -2.24
N LYS A 142 -7.99 15.89 -3.46
CA LYS A 142 -9.39 15.66 -3.89
C LYS A 142 -10.11 14.60 -3.06
N ILE A 143 -9.40 13.60 -2.54
CA ILE A 143 -10.02 12.58 -1.67
C ILE A 143 -10.33 13.19 -0.29
N LYS A 144 -9.44 14.03 0.23
CA LYS A 144 -9.70 14.78 1.48
C LYS A 144 -10.89 15.74 1.33
N GLU A 145 -10.96 16.48 0.22
CA GLU A 145 -12.07 17.38 -0.11
C GLU A 145 -13.38 16.60 -0.23
N LEU A 146 -13.37 15.49 -0.97
CA LEU A 146 -14.54 14.64 -1.13
C LEU A 146 -15.03 14.08 0.22
N LYS A 147 -14.12 13.56 1.04
CA LYS A 147 -14.47 13.08 2.37
C LYS A 147 -15.09 14.18 3.24
N ALA A 148 -14.54 15.39 3.18
CA ALA A 148 -15.07 16.55 3.92
C ALA A 148 -16.45 16.98 3.40
N SER A 149 -16.70 16.90 2.08
CA SER A 149 -17.98 17.29 1.47
C SER A 149 -19.11 16.30 1.74
N ILE A 150 -18.79 15.00 1.75
CA ILE A 150 -19.75 13.95 2.09
C ILE A 150 -20.05 14.00 3.59
N GLY A 151 -19.02 14.24 4.41
CA GLY A 151 -19.16 14.37 5.85
C GLY A 151 -19.79 13.12 6.49
N ASN A 152 -20.49 13.37 7.62
CA ASN A 152 -21.28 12.35 8.32
C ASN A 152 -22.78 12.48 7.97
N ASP A 153 -23.12 13.18 6.88
CA ASP A 153 -24.50 13.34 6.45
C ASP A 153 -25.00 12.06 5.76
N THR A 154 -25.76 11.27 6.51
CA THR A 154 -26.41 10.05 6.00
C THR A 154 -27.79 10.32 5.39
N SER A 155 -28.23 11.58 5.33
CA SER A 155 -29.55 11.95 4.75
C SER A 155 -29.58 11.80 3.23
N GLN A 156 -28.42 11.90 2.57
CA GLN A 156 -28.26 11.71 1.13
C GLN A 156 -27.51 10.41 0.82
N ARG A 157 -28.09 9.56 -0.04
CA ARG A 157 -27.46 8.35 -0.52
C ARG A 157 -26.78 8.60 -1.85
N HIS A 158 -25.49 8.27 -1.94
CA HIS A 158 -24.66 8.50 -3.11
C HIS A 158 -24.63 7.25 -4.02
N GLN A 159 -24.76 7.45 -5.33
CA GLN A 159 -24.49 6.43 -6.33
C GLN A 159 -23.07 6.62 -6.83
N VAL A 160 -22.22 5.60 -6.66
CA VAL A 160 -20.79 5.68 -6.98
C VAL A 160 -20.42 4.61 -7.99
N SER A 161 -19.67 4.97 -9.03
CA SER A 161 -19.00 4.01 -9.90
C SER A 161 -17.49 4.22 -9.85
N LEU A 162 -16.74 3.13 -9.78
CA LEU A 162 -15.29 3.11 -9.82
C LEU A 162 -14.83 2.19 -10.94
N ASP A 163 -14.16 2.73 -11.94
CA ASP A 163 -13.49 1.99 -12.99
C ASP A 163 -11.97 2.22 -12.91
N TYR A 164 -11.22 1.14 -12.75
CA TYR A 164 -9.77 1.17 -12.82
C TYR A 164 -9.24 0.08 -13.74
N ILE A 165 -8.71 0.49 -14.89
CA ILE A 165 -8.13 -0.38 -15.89
C ILE A 165 -6.68 0.03 -16.07
N THR A 166 -5.75 -0.89 -15.88
CA THR A 166 -4.31 -0.62 -16.01
C THR A 166 -3.66 -1.72 -16.84
N SER A 167 -3.49 -1.43 -18.12
CA SER A 167 -2.87 -2.38 -19.05
C SER A 167 -1.52 -2.86 -18.54
N ARG A 168 -1.36 -4.18 -18.47
CA ARG A 168 -0.12 -4.84 -18.11
C ARG A 168 0.37 -5.69 -19.28
N GLY A 169 1.66 -5.70 -19.50
CA GLY A 169 2.28 -6.56 -20.49
C GLY A 169 2.54 -7.97 -19.94
N PRO A 170 3.00 -8.92 -20.80
CA PRO A 170 3.27 -10.31 -20.41
C PRO A 170 4.22 -10.48 -19.22
N TRP A 171 5.08 -9.47 -18.95
CA TRP A 171 5.97 -9.47 -17.79
C TRP A 171 5.23 -9.56 -16.45
N TYR A 172 3.99 -9.06 -16.41
CA TYR A 172 3.17 -9.06 -15.20
C TYR A 172 2.87 -10.49 -14.75
N ASP A 173 2.46 -11.36 -15.68
CA ASP A 173 2.09 -12.73 -15.41
C ASP A 173 3.29 -13.62 -15.08
N ILE A 174 4.46 -13.30 -15.66
CA ILE A 174 5.73 -14.02 -15.39
C ILE A 174 6.33 -13.60 -14.04
N SER A 175 6.05 -12.38 -13.59
CA SER A 175 6.56 -11.87 -12.32
C SER A 175 5.77 -12.42 -11.13
N TRP A 176 6.26 -12.15 -9.91
CA TRP A 176 5.52 -12.48 -8.68
C TRP A 176 4.11 -11.87 -8.61
N LYS A 177 3.82 -10.87 -9.44
CA LYS A 177 2.51 -10.20 -9.50
C LYS A 177 1.42 -11.06 -10.12
N GLY A 178 1.78 -11.93 -11.09
CA GLY A 178 0.89 -12.91 -11.69
C GLY A 178 0.67 -14.16 -10.81
N ASP A 179 1.51 -14.39 -9.81
CA ASP A 179 1.37 -15.46 -8.85
C ASP A 179 0.43 -15.02 -7.72
N GLU A 180 -0.77 -15.60 -7.66
CA GLU A 180 -1.80 -15.20 -6.67
C GLU A 180 -1.35 -15.46 -5.21
N GLU A 181 -0.57 -16.49 -4.94
CA GLU A 181 -0.06 -16.74 -3.60
C GLU A 181 0.94 -15.69 -3.14
N LYS A 182 1.66 -15.07 -4.09
CA LYS A 182 2.65 -14.04 -3.81
C LYS A 182 2.09 -12.64 -3.84
N SER A 183 1.14 -12.36 -4.73
CA SER A 183 0.56 -11.03 -4.92
C SER A 183 -0.76 -10.83 -4.17
N GLY A 184 -1.51 -11.90 -3.94
CA GLY A 184 -2.89 -11.88 -3.48
C GLY A 184 -3.91 -11.68 -4.61
N GLY A 185 -3.47 -11.75 -5.89
CA GLY A 185 -4.30 -11.51 -7.05
C GLY A 185 -4.69 -10.04 -7.23
N ILE A 186 -5.60 -9.78 -8.16
CA ILE A 186 -6.01 -8.41 -8.52
C ILE A 186 -6.63 -7.64 -7.34
N LEU A 187 -7.37 -8.32 -6.46
CA LEU A 187 -8.03 -7.71 -5.31
C LEU A 187 -7.03 -7.12 -4.31
N PHE A 188 -5.97 -7.88 -3.96
CA PHE A 188 -4.95 -7.41 -3.02
C PHE A 188 -3.91 -6.50 -3.68
N ASN A 189 -3.48 -6.83 -4.91
CA ASN A 189 -2.42 -6.06 -5.55
C ASN A 189 -2.89 -4.69 -6.04
N ILE A 190 -4.13 -4.61 -6.53
CA ILE A 190 -4.73 -3.40 -7.11
C ILE A 190 -5.92 -2.91 -6.28
N GLY A 191 -6.90 -3.78 -6.06
CA GLY A 191 -8.19 -3.42 -5.47
C GLY A 191 -8.09 -2.77 -4.10
N ILE A 192 -7.19 -3.26 -3.24
CA ILE A 192 -7.06 -2.79 -1.87
C ILE A 192 -6.84 -1.27 -1.75
N HIS A 193 -6.16 -0.65 -2.71
CA HIS A 193 -6.01 0.81 -2.75
C HIS A 193 -7.33 1.56 -2.82
N PHE A 194 -8.22 1.07 -3.69
CA PHE A 194 -9.50 1.72 -3.94
C PHE A 194 -10.51 1.37 -2.87
N PHE A 195 -10.48 0.13 -2.39
CA PHE A 195 -11.35 -0.28 -1.29
C PHE A 195 -11.00 0.46 0.00
N ASP A 196 -9.72 0.64 0.29
CA ASP A 196 -9.28 1.47 1.41
C ASP A 196 -9.76 2.92 1.26
N MET A 197 -9.62 3.50 0.08
CA MET A 197 -10.09 4.84 -0.22
C MET A 197 -11.62 4.97 -0.04
N LEU A 198 -12.40 4.01 -0.56
CA LEU A 198 -13.86 4.01 -0.42
C LEU A 198 -14.28 3.89 1.05
N ILE A 199 -13.64 3.00 1.80
CA ILE A 199 -13.88 2.87 3.26
C ILE A 199 -13.51 4.16 3.99
N HIS A 200 -12.41 4.80 3.60
CA HIS A 200 -12.00 6.08 4.19
C HIS A 200 -13.01 7.21 3.96
N ILE A 201 -13.66 7.22 2.78
CA ILE A 201 -14.64 8.26 2.41
C ILE A 201 -16.01 7.97 3.03
N PHE A 202 -16.53 6.73 2.87
CA PHE A 202 -17.92 6.38 3.15
C PHE A 202 -18.13 5.60 4.46
N GLY A 203 -17.04 5.27 5.17
CA GLY A 203 -17.11 4.49 6.41
C GLY A 203 -17.13 2.97 6.17
N PRO A 204 -17.63 2.18 7.13
CA PRO A 204 -17.61 0.72 7.05
C PRO A 204 -18.54 0.18 5.95
N VAL A 205 -18.10 -0.91 5.30
CA VAL A 205 -18.92 -1.64 4.33
C VAL A 205 -20.00 -2.44 5.07
N ILE A 206 -21.25 -2.33 4.60
CA ILE A 206 -22.41 -3.02 5.19
C ILE A 206 -22.71 -4.34 4.43
N ASP A 207 -22.54 -4.32 3.10
CA ASP A 207 -22.86 -5.46 2.25
C ASP A 207 -21.94 -5.53 1.04
N VAL A 208 -21.66 -6.75 0.57
CA VAL A 208 -20.67 -7.02 -0.47
C VAL A 208 -21.27 -7.99 -1.47
N ALA A 209 -21.19 -7.66 -2.76
CA ALA A 209 -21.48 -8.58 -3.85
C ALA A 209 -20.31 -8.63 -4.83
N LEU A 210 -19.99 -9.82 -5.30
CA LEU A 210 -18.97 -10.07 -6.32
C LEU A 210 -19.68 -10.54 -7.59
N ASP A 211 -19.55 -9.77 -8.67
CA ASP A 211 -20.16 -10.08 -9.96
C ASP A 211 -19.23 -10.94 -10.83
N ALA A 212 -17.92 -10.69 -10.77
CA ALA A 212 -16.88 -11.44 -11.51
C ALA A 212 -15.53 -11.37 -10.80
N LEU A 213 -14.75 -12.46 -10.91
CA LEU A 213 -13.36 -12.52 -10.48
C LEU A 213 -12.58 -13.53 -11.33
N ASP A 214 -11.54 -13.05 -11.98
CA ASP A 214 -10.52 -13.87 -12.65
C ASP A 214 -9.11 -13.33 -12.39
N SER A 215 -8.10 -13.86 -13.07
CA SER A 215 -6.70 -13.47 -12.88
C SER A 215 -6.41 -12.02 -13.28
N HIS A 216 -7.20 -11.45 -14.20
CA HIS A 216 -6.97 -10.15 -14.82
C HIS A 216 -8.07 -9.14 -14.54
N SER A 217 -9.25 -9.58 -14.11
CA SER A 217 -10.38 -8.71 -13.87
C SER A 217 -11.15 -9.05 -12.61
N ALA A 218 -11.82 -8.06 -12.06
CA ALA A 218 -12.77 -8.22 -10.97
C ALA A 218 -13.82 -7.12 -11.02
N ALA A 219 -15.07 -7.46 -10.70
CA ALA A 219 -16.17 -6.51 -10.62
C ALA A 219 -17.14 -6.89 -9.51
N GLY A 220 -17.82 -5.90 -8.95
CA GLY A 220 -18.77 -6.15 -7.88
C GLY A 220 -19.43 -4.88 -7.36
N LYS A 221 -20.11 -5.03 -6.24
CA LYS A 221 -20.84 -3.94 -5.58
C LYS A 221 -20.51 -3.92 -4.10
N LEU A 222 -20.45 -2.72 -3.54
CA LEU A 222 -20.31 -2.47 -2.12
C LEU A 222 -21.44 -1.57 -1.67
N ARG A 223 -22.02 -1.85 -0.51
CA ARG A 223 -23.00 -0.98 0.13
C ARG A 223 -22.43 -0.42 1.40
N PHE A 224 -22.48 0.89 1.51
CA PHE A 224 -22.17 1.68 2.69
C PHE A 224 -23.47 2.26 3.29
N GLU A 225 -23.39 2.89 4.44
CA GLU A 225 -24.55 3.53 5.05
C GLU A 225 -25.15 4.60 4.12
N ASN A 226 -24.32 5.43 3.52
CA ASN A 226 -24.68 6.57 2.67
C ASN A 226 -24.30 6.42 1.20
N ALA A 227 -23.81 5.26 0.74
CA ALA A 227 -23.43 5.03 -0.65
C ALA A 227 -23.66 3.61 -1.13
N ASP A 228 -24.01 3.49 -2.43
CA ASP A 228 -23.97 2.26 -3.21
C ASP A 228 -22.87 2.40 -4.25
N VAL A 229 -21.91 1.52 -4.24
CA VAL A 229 -20.74 1.57 -5.12
C VAL A 229 -20.75 0.38 -6.06
N SER A 230 -20.70 0.61 -7.36
CA SER A 230 -20.32 -0.38 -8.37
C SER A 230 -18.84 -0.19 -8.71
N TRP A 231 -18.09 -1.27 -8.80
CA TRP A 231 -16.67 -1.18 -9.08
C TRP A 231 -16.21 -2.22 -10.09
N ARG A 232 -15.21 -1.84 -10.89
CA ARG A 232 -14.55 -2.71 -11.86
C ARG A 232 -13.04 -2.46 -11.85
N LEU A 233 -12.26 -3.55 -11.86
CA LEU A 233 -10.80 -3.54 -11.95
C LEU A 233 -10.39 -4.40 -13.14
N SER A 234 -9.40 -3.97 -13.93
CA SER A 234 -8.82 -4.81 -14.98
C SER A 234 -7.35 -4.52 -15.21
N THR A 235 -6.60 -5.56 -15.60
CA THR A 235 -5.23 -5.47 -16.13
C THR A 235 -5.17 -5.72 -17.64
N ASP A 236 -6.29 -6.06 -18.27
CA ASP A 236 -6.37 -6.29 -19.72
C ASP A 236 -6.49 -4.95 -20.47
N LYS A 237 -5.62 -4.79 -21.48
CA LYS A 237 -5.66 -3.62 -22.37
C LYS A 237 -6.96 -3.53 -23.20
N ASN A 238 -7.62 -4.66 -23.45
CA ASN A 238 -8.84 -4.72 -24.25
C ASN A 238 -10.05 -4.12 -23.51
N ASP A 239 -9.95 -3.96 -22.20
CA ASP A 239 -10.96 -3.31 -21.37
C ASP A 239 -10.85 -1.78 -21.35
N LEU A 240 -9.76 -1.22 -21.89
CA LEU A 240 -9.61 0.23 -21.99
C LEU A 240 -10.73 0.83 -22.87
N PRO A 241 -11.31 1.96 -22.46
CA PRO A 241 -12.34 2.65 -23.27
C PRO A 241 -11.83 2.98 -24.67
N ALA A 242 -12.71 2.91 -25.67
CA ALA A 242 -12.39 3.29 -27.03
C ALA A 242 -11.84 4.73 -27.08
N GLY A 243 -10.68 4.92 -27.72
CA GLY A 243 -10.01 6.22 -27.82
C GLY A 243 -9.15 6.59 -26.61
N CYS A 244 -8.96 5.69 -25.64
CA CYS A 244 -8.03 5.91 -24.54
C CYS A 244 -6.60 5.59 -24.99
N ASP A 245 -5.77 6.62 -25.20
CA ASP A 245 -4.36 6.48 -25.60
C ASP A 245 -3.41 6.18 -24.43
N LYS A 246 -3.90 6.27 -23.19
CA LYS A 246 -3.11 6.00 -21.99
C LYS A 246 -3.20 4.51 -21.59
N PRO A 247 -2.12 3.91 -21.06
CA PRO A 247 -2.15 2.52 -20.59
C PRO A 247 -2.96 2.32 -19.29
N THR A 248 -3.46 3.41 -18.71
CA THR A 248 -4.25 3.38 -17.48
C THR A 248 -5.45 4.32 -17.62
N PHE A 249 -6.63 3.77 -17.37
CA PHE A 249 -7.89 4.51 -17.22
C PHE A 249 -8.32 4.42 -15.75
N ARG A 250 -8.69 5.57 -15.20
CA ARG A 250 -9.15 5.70 -13.81
C ARG A 250 -10.30 6.68 -13.76
N GLU A 251 -11.44 6.21 -13.35
CA GLU A 251 -12.63 7.05 -13.21
C GLU A 251 -13.38 6.71 -11.94
N ILE A 252 -13.76 7.75 -11.21
CA ILE A 252 -14.78 7.67 -10.15
C ILE A 252 -15.87 8.65 -10.51
N LYS A 253 -17.12 8.18 -10.51
CA LYS A 253 -18.30 9.05 -10.63
C LYS A 253 -19.08 8.99 -9.33
N ILE A 254 -19.58 10.12 -8.88
CA ILE A 254 -20.46 10.24 -7.73
C ILE A 254 -21.69 11.02 -8.19
N ASN A 255 -22.86 10.38 -8.14
CA ASN A 255 -24.13 10.95 -8.64
C ASN A 255 -23.98 11.49 -10.08
N ASP A 256 -23.33 10.70 -10.98
CA ASP A 256 -23.02 11.02 -12.37
C ASP A 256 -21.98 12.14 -12.60
N GLU A 257 -21.46 12.77 -11.55
CA GLU A 257 -20.35 13.71 -11.66
C GLU A 257 -19.00 12.98 -11.62
N SER A 258 -18.21 13.14 -12.69
CA SER A 258 -16.86 12.54 -12.77
C SER A 258 -15.89 13.27 -11.87
N LEU A 259 -15.25 12.53 -10.96
CA LEU A 259 -14.13 13.01 -10.15
C LEU A 259 -12.81 12.64 -10.86
N GLU A 260 -12.22 13.61 -11.53
CA GLU A 260 -10.89 13.46 -12.11
C GLU A 260 -9.83 13.53 -10.99
N PHE A 261 -9.11 12.44 -10.77
CA PHE A 261 -8.01 12.38 -9.78
C PHE A 261 -6.76 11.68 -10.32
N SER A 262 -6.56 11.74 -11.64
CA SER A 262 -5.37 11.17 -12.30
C SER A 262 -4.09 11.94 -12.01
N ASP A 263 -4.20 13.22 -11.67
CA ASP A 263 -3.08 14.09 -11.30
C ASP A 263 -2.90 14.13 -9.77
N GLY A 264 -1.72 14.55 -9.29
CA GLY A 264 -1.46 14.72 -7.85
C GLY A 264 -0.92 13.48 -7.13
N PHE A 265 -0.51 12.43 -7.87
CA PHE A 265 0.08 11.21 -7.29
C PHE A 265 1.58 11.28 -7.02
N THR A 266 2.24 12.36 -7.44
CA THR A 266 3.71 12.44 -7.42
C THR A 266 4.28 12.48 -6.02
N ASP A 267 3.63 13.17 -5.08
CA ASP A 267 4.19 13.45 -3.76
C ASP A 267 3.51 12.66 -2.62
N LEU A 268 2.57 11.74 -2.94
CA LEU A 268 1.78 11.07 -1.91
C LEU A 268 2.61 10.18 -0.97
N HIS A 269 3.72 9.62 -1.43
CA HIS A 269 4.65 8.92 -0.55
C HIS A 269 5.35 9.89 0.40
N SER A 270 5.83 11.03 -0.09
CA SER A 270 6.46 12.05 0.76
C SER A 270 5.48 12.58 1.82
N GLU A 271 4.22 12.78 1.45
CA GLU A 271 3.16 13.16 2.41
C GLU A 271 2.90 12.06 3.44
N SER A 272 2.84 10.78 3.01
CA SER A 272 2.69 9.65 3.92
C SER A 272 3.83 9.58 4.93
N TYR A 273 5.08 9.74 4.46
CA TYR A 273 6.25 9.76 5.35
C TYR A 273 6.21 10.95 6.31
N ARG A 274 5.83 12.13 5.84
CA ARG A 274 5.68 13.31 6.69
C ARG A 274 4.68 13.07 7.81
N ALA A 275 3.50 12.54 7.49
CA ALA A 275 2.47 12.21 8.47
C ALA A 275 2.96 11.15 9.46
N ILE A 276 3.64 10.10 9.00
CA ILE A 276 4.20 9.05 9.85
C ILE A 276 5.22 9.62 10.83
N LEU A 277 6.15 10.45 10.36
CA LEU A 277 7.18 11.08 11.20
C LEU A 277 6.60 12.07 12.19
N ALA A 278 5.45 12.68 11.88
CA ALA A 278 4.67 13.51 12.79
C ALA A 278 3.82 12.71 13.78
N GLY A 279 3.80 11.36 13.69
CA GLY A 279 2.97 10.50 14.54
C GLY A 279 1.52 10.33 14.07
N GLU A 280 1.20 10.78 12.86
CA GLU A 280 -0.14 10.78 12.23
C GLU A 280 -0.29 9.71 11.13
N GLY A 281 0.62 8.74 11.08
CA GLY A 281 0.60 7.67 10.07
C GLY A 281 -0.50 6.64 10.32
N TYR A 282 -0.89 5.93 9.27
CA TYR A 282 -1.91 4.89 9.30
C TYR A 282 -1.32 3.55 9.75
N GLY A 283 -1.85 3.01 10.84
CA GLY A 283 -1.41 1.77 11.47
C GLY A 283 -2.22 0.54 11.12
N LEU A 284 -2.07 -0.50 11.93
CA LEU A 284 -2.74 -1.80 11.73
C LEU A 284 -4.27 -1.70 11.75
N ASP A 285 -4.83 -0.84 12.61
CA ASP A 285 -6.28 -0.65 12.73
C ASP A 285 -6.87 0.04 11.49
N ASP A 286 -6.08 0.90 10.84
CA ASP A 286 -6.49 1.58 9.61
C ASP A 286 -6.52 0.63 8.41
N VAL A 287 -5.64 -0.37 8.41
CA VAL A 287 -5.51 -1.36 7.33
C VAL A 287 -6.55 -2.48 7.44
N ALA A 288 -6.94 -2.86 8.65
CA ALA A 288 -7.79 -4.02 8.91
C ALA A 288 -9.09 -4.03 8.07
N PRO A 289 -9.88 -2.94 7.97
CA PRO A 289 -11.14 -2.97 7.23
C PRO A 289 -10.98 -3.29 5.74
N SER A 290 -9.95 -2.78 5.09
CA SER A 290 -9.69 -3.07 3.68
C SER A 290 -9.16 -4.48 3.46
N LEU A 291 -8.37 -5.02 4.38
CA LEU A 291 -7.93 -6.42 4.36
C LEU A 291 -9.09 -7.40 4.55
N ASP A 292 -10.00 -7.10 5.47
CA ASP A 292 -11.19 -7.92 5.71
C ASP A 292 -12.08 -7.93 4.47
N LEU A 293 -12.31 -6.78 3.84
CA LEU A 293 -13.08 -6.67 2.62
C LEU A 293 -12.49 -7.49 1.47
N VAL A 294 -11.18 -7.34 1.16
CA VAL A 294 -10.56 -8.09 0.06
C VAL A 294 -10.51 -9.59 0.35
N THR A 295 -10.42 -9.99 1.61
CA THR A 295 -10.49 -11.40 2.02
C THR A 295 -11.89 -11.96 1.80
N GLN A 296 -12.92 -11.19 2.14
CA GLN A 296 -14.33 -11.58 1.92
C GLN A 296 -14.63 -11.70 0.42
N LEU A 297 -14.22 -10.73 -0.40
CA LEU A 297 -14.37 -10.78 -1.86
C LEU A 297 -13.68 -12.00 -2.47
N ARG A 298 -12.46 -12.32 -2.03
CA ARG A 298 -11.73 -13.51 -2.49
C ARG A 298 -12.47 -14.83 -2.11
N ALA A 299 -13.04 -14.90 -0.91
CA ALA A 299 -13.81 -16.06 -0.48
C ALA A 299 -15.09 -16.24 -1.32
N LEU A 300 -15.78 -15.14 -1.67
CA LEU A 300 -16.94 -15.18 -2.58
C LEU A 300 -16.53 -15.71 -3.97
N GLY A 301 -15.40 -15.24 -4.52
CA GLY A 301 -14.89 -15.74 -5.81
C GLY A 301 -14.55 -17.22 -5.81
N ALA A 302 -13.93 -17.73 -4.75
CA ALA A 302 -13.65 -19.14 -4.60
C ALA A 302 -14.93 -19.99 -4.57
N SER A 303 -16.01 -19.49 -3.97
CA SER A 303 -17.31 -20.17 -3.90
C SER A 303 -18.09 -20.16 -5.21
N GLN A 304 -17.80 -19.28 -6.14
CA GLN A 304 -18.43 -19.21 -7.47
C GLN A 304 -17.75 -20.14 -8.49
N ASN A 305 -16.48 -20.50 -8.26
CA ASN A 305 -15.66 -21.30 -9.16
C ASN A 305 -15.51 -22.77 -8.74
N GLY A 306 -16.09 -23.17 -7.60
CA GLY A 306 -16.14 -24.55 -7.06
C GLY A 306 -17.53 -25.16 -7.20
#